data_2bffe883d35f1ed16e266ec210df947f
#
_entry.id   2bffe883d35f1ed16e266ec210df947f
#
_cell.length_a   1.000
_cell.length_b   1.000
_cell.length_c   1.000
_cell.angle_alpha   90.00
_cell.angle_beta   90.00
_cell.angle_gamma   90.00
#
_symmetry.space_group_name_H-M   'P 1'
#
loop_
_entity.id
_entity.type
_entity.pdbx_description
1 polymer ?
#
loop_
_entity_poly.entity_id
_entity_poly.type
_entity_poly.pdbx_seq_one_letter_code
_entity_poly.pdbx_strand_id
1 'polypeptide(L)'
;MPKILCSISTRGRYHSTLPLALQAIISQTRPVDKLVIFDDNDEPMDVRTELIYSHFFQILDEKNIPWEWLFAGKKGQHHNHQMANRMGFDWVWRVDDDAIPEPNVLANLSKWIADDVGAIGGSVLTKPFDPTPIKATGVIDRIDSEPNIQWSYIRHMQEVEHLHCTFLYRAGVYDYNTGLSRVAHREETLFTYGLYQQGYRVLLVPDAVTWHLKNPQGGIRSETNQRLYEQDEQIFRNFLNHRDDTIVVLNCGMGDHVVFSHVLPEIKKPVVFTCYPEIVPGRSIAEAQALFGSIDQWNIYSKMDAWKWQGSLESAFRRLYL
;
A
#
# COMPACT_ATOMS: atom_id res chain seq x y z
N MET A 1 -6.95 -15.62 -18.33
CA MET A 1 -6.98 -14.93 -17.03
C MET A 1 -5.55 -14.74 -16.58
N PRO A 2 -5.23 -13.65 -15.86
CA PRO A 2 -3.88 -13.46 -15.32
C PRO A 2 -3.54 -14.54 -14.30
N LYS A 3 -2.27 -14.94 -14.26
CA LYS A 3 -1.74 -15.91 -13.30
C LYS A 3 -1.45 -15.22 -11.97
N ILE A 4 -1.96 -15.78 -10.90
CA ILE A 4 -1.85 -15.23 -9.54
C ILE A 4 -1.04 -16.16 -8.64
N LEU A 5 0.07 -15.64 -8.12
CA LEU A 5 0.82 -16.24 -7.03
C LEU A 5 0.22 -15.81 -5.69
N CYS A 6 -0.05 -16.73 -4.76
CA CYS A 6 -0.25 -16.38 -3.37
C CYS A 6 1.09 -16.46 -2.62
N SER A 7 1.41 -15.43 -1.85
CA SER A 7 2.65 -15.32 -1.07
C SER A 7 2.34 -15.06 0.40
N ILE A 8 2.86 -15.91 1.28
CA ILE A 8 2.83 -15.75 2.73
C ILE A 8 4.26 -15.68 3.25
N SER A 9 4.55 -14.72 4.12
CA SER A 9 5.77 -14.71 4.94
C SER A 9 5.39 -15.02 6.38
N THR A 10 6.02 -16.04 7.00
CA THR A 10 5.68 -16.48 8.36
C THR A 10 6.87 -16.45 9.30
N ARG A 11 6.61 -16.01 10.54
CA ARG A 11 7.60 -15.97 11.61
C ARG A 11 6.94 -16.21 12.97
N GLY A 12 7.31 -17.33 13.63
CA GLY A 12 6.84 -17.68 14.98
C GLY A 12 5.36 -18.06 15.06
N ARG A 13 4.73 -18.52 13.95
CA ARG A 13 3.28 -18.76 13.91
C ARG A 13 2.86 -20.14 13.38
N TYR A 14 3.78 -21.10 13.32
CA TYR A 14 3.50 -22.44 12.81
C TYR A 14 2.29 -23.10 13.46
N HIS A 15 2.16 -22.98 14.78
CA HIS A 15 1.11 -23.66 15.55
C HIS A 15 0.02 -22.70 16.05
N SER A 16 -0.10 -21.51 15.43
CA SER A 16 -1.12 -20.54 15.82
C SER A 16 -1.95 -20.07 14.62
N THR A 17 -1.59 -18.98 13.99
CA THR A 17 -2.42 -18.35 12.94
C THR A 17 -2.10 -18.81 11.53
N LEU A 18 -0.88 -19.25 11.23
CA LEU A 18 -0.51 -19.73 9.89
C LEU A 18 -1.43 -20.83 9.36
N PRO A 19 -1.79 -21.89 10.14
CA PRO A 19 -2.73 -22.91 9.68
C PRO A 19 -4.10 -22.34 9.30
N LEU A 20 -4.58 -21.32 10.01
CA LEU A 20 -5.86 -20.67 9.71
C LEU A 20 -5.78 -19.87 8.42
N ALA A 21 -4.67 -19.14 8.19
CA ALA A 21 -4.44 -18.44 6.95
C ALA A 21 -4.35 -19.39 5.74
N LEU A 22 -3.63 -20.51 5.88
CA LEU A 22 -3.56 -21.56 4.85
C LEU A 22 -4.93 -22.14 4.52
N GLN A 23 -5.73 -22.50 5.55
CA GLN A 23 -7.08 -22.98 5.35
C GLN A 23 -7.96 -21.98 4.59
N ALA A 24 -7.85 -20.70 4.93
CA ALA A 24 -8.61 -19.64 4.26
C ALA A 24 -8.21 -19.47 2.78
N ILE A 25 -6.92 -19.60 2.47
CA ILE A 25 -6.42 -19.54 1.08
C ILE A 25 -6.88 -20.74 0.26
N ILE A 26 -6.78 -21.94 0.82
CA ILE A 26 -7.22 -23.20 0.15
C ILE A 26 -8.73 -23.18 -0.11
N SER A 27 -9.48 -22.48 0.71
CA SER A 27 -10.95 -22.35 0.63
C SER A 27 -11.45 -21.24 -0.28
N GLN A 28 -10.56 -20.51 -0.97
CA GLN A 28 -10.99 -19.47 -1.90
C GLN A 28 -11.82 -20.02 -3.06
N THR A 29 -12.92 -19.34 -3.40
CA THR A 29 -13.79 -19.67 -4.55
C THR A 29 -13.09 -19.49 -5.88
N ARG A 30 -12.14 -18.54 -5.98
CA ARG A 30 -11.14 -18.46 -7.04
C ARG A 30 -9.84 -19.04 -6.51
N PRO A 31 -9.34 -20.17 -6.99
CA PRO A 31 -8.06 -20.70 -6.57
C PRO A 31 -6.92 -19.81 -7.05
N VAL A 32 -5.79 -19.86 -6.36
CA VAL A 32 -4.52 -19.29 -6.81
C VAL A 32 -3.85 -20.25 -7.80
N ASP A 33 -2.98 -19.72 -8.67
CA ASP A 33 -2.22 -20.54 -9.61
C ASP A 33 -0.99 -21.20 -8.96
N LYS A 34 -0.52 -20.64 -7.83
CA LYS A 34 0.55 -21.20 -7.00
C LYS A 34 0.50 -20.58 -5.60
N LEU A 35 0.88 -21.36 -4.59
CA LEU A 35 1.12 -20.88 -3.22
C LEU A 35 2.61 -20.97 -2.89
N VAL A 36 3.19 -19.90 -2.34
CA VAL A 36 4.55 -19.91 -1.79
C VAL A 36 4.51 -19.42 -0.35
N ILE A 37 5.11 -20.22 0.53
CA ILE A 37 5.27 -19.90 1.94
C ILE A 37 6.75 -19.63 2.18
N PHE A 38 7.08 -18.41 2.63
CA PHE A 38 8.41 -18.01 3.02
C PHE A 38 8.55 -18.12 4.54
N ASP A 39 9.45 -18.97 4.96
CA ASP A 39 9.76 -19.18 6.37
C ASP A 39 10.82 -18.17 6.82
N ASP A 40 10.39 -17.15 7.54
CA ASP A 40 11.24 -16.04 8.03
C ASP A 40 11.76 -16.26 9.47
N ASN A 41 11.58 -17.46 10.02
CA ASN A 41 12.04 -17.79 11.37
C ASN A 41 13.56 -17.80 11.45
N ASP A 42 14.10 -17.33 12.59
CA ASP A 42 15.54 -17.35 12.84
C ASP A 42 16.05 -18.80 12.93
N GLU A 43 15.24 -19.67 13.56
CA GLU A 43 15.44 -21.11 13.66
C GLU A 43 14.24 -21.80 12.97
N PRO A 44 14.29 -22.02 11.65
CA PRO A 44 13.19 -22.60 10.92
C PRO A 44 13.02 -24.11 11.28
N MET A 45 11.78 -24.51 11.41
CA MET A 45 11.38 -25.91 11.57
C MET A 45 10.74 -26.43 10.31
N ASP A 46 11.08 -27.65 9.89
CA ASP A 46 10.36 -28.30 8.81
C ASP A 46 9.05 -28.94 9.33
N VAL A 47 7.99 -28.17 9.30
CA VAL A 47 6.65 -28.59 9.75
C VAL A 47 5.83 -29.29 8.65
N ARG A 48 6.37 -29.46 7.44
CA ARG A 48 5.64 -30.00 6.28
C ARG A 48 5.14 -31.42 6.49
N THR A 49 5.80 -32.20 7.35
CA THR A 49 5.41 -33.57 7.68
C THR A 49 4.47 -33.67 8.89
N GLU A 50 4.18 -32.55 9.57
CA GLU A 50 3.20 -32.53 10.65
C GLU A 50 1.80 -32.75 10.10
N LEU A 51 0.94 -33.43 10.86
CA LEU A 51 -0.39 -33.87 10.42
C LEU A 51 -1.21 -32.73 9.78
N ILE A 52 -1.22 -31.54 10.40
CA ILE A 52 -2.00 -30.40 9.91
C ILE A 52 -1.46 -29.87 8.59
N TYR A 53 -0.15 -29.78 8.43
CA TYR A 53 0.50 -29.26 7.23
C TYR A 53 0.44 -30.28 6.08
N SER A 54 0.73 -31.54 6.35
CA SER A 54 0.62 -32.60 5.36
C SER A 54 -0.80 -32.68 4.78
N HIS A 55 -1.83 -32.44 5.60
CA HIS A 55 -3.22 -32.37 5.14
C HIS A 55 -3.45 -31.17 4.19
N PHE A 56 -2.95 -29.98 4.52
CA PHE A 56 -3.07 -28.82 3.63
C PHE A 56 -2.38 -29.05 2.29
N PHE A 57 -1.18 -29.61 2.31
CA PHE A 57 -0.44 -29.88 1.08
C PHE A 57 -1.10 -30.97 0.24
N GLN A 58 -1.66 -31.99 0.86
CA GLN A 58 -2.48 -33.00 0.15
C GLN A 58 -3.68 -32.34 -0.54
N ILE A 59 -4.42 -31.44 0.12
CA ILE A 59 -5.55 -30.73 -0.51
C ILE A 59 -5.07 -29.86 -1.69
N LEU A 60 -3.93 -29.20 -1.58
CA LEU A 60 -3.36 -28.41 -2.67
C LEU A 60 -3.01 -29.30 -3.87
N ASP A 61 -2.38 -30.46 -3.63
CA ASP A 61 -2.04 -31.45 -4.65
C ASP A 61 -3.31 -32.01 -5.34
N GLU A 62 -4.35 -32.35 -4.58
CA GLU A 62 -5.65 -32.79 -5.09
C GLU A 62 -6.34 -31.72 -5.97
N LYS A 63 -6.17 -30.46 -5.60
CA LYS A 63 -6.68 -29.31 -6.37
C LYS A 63 -5.77 -28.91 -7.54
N ASN A 64 -4.63 -29.58 -7.72
CA ASN A 64 -3.61 -29.23 -8.70
C ASN A 64 -3.10 -27.79 -8.53
N ILE A 65 -2.94 -27.30 -7.30
CA ILE A 65 -2.36 -26.02 -6.97
C ILE A 65 -0.89 -26.24 -6.56
N PRO A 66 0.09 -25.89 -7.40
CA PRO A 66 1.50 -25.99 -7.04
C PRO A 66 1.81 -25.19 -5.78
N TRP A 67 2.65 -25.73 -4.93
CA TRP A 67 3.05 -25.06 -3.70
C TRP A 67 4.56 -25.21 -3.44
N GLU A 68 5.13 -24.24 -2.73
CA GLU A 68 6.52 -24.27 -2.27
C GLU A 68 6.61 -23.73 -0.85
N TRP A 69 7.51 -24.33 -0.07
CA TRP A 69 7.93 -23.84 1.24
C TRP A 69 9.41 -23.49 1.17
N LEU A 70 9.72 -22.19 1.28
CA LEU A 70 11.05 -21.64 1.11
C LEU A 70 11.57 -21.12 2.46
N PHE A 71 12.74 -21.57 2.87
CA PHE A 71 13.42 -21.03 4.04
C PHE A 71 14.15 -19.74 3.65
N ALA A 72 13.75 -18.62 4.26
CA ALA A 72 14.27 -17.31 3.92
C ALA A 72 15.76 -17.15 4.25
N GLY A 73 16.55 -16.83 3.26
CA GLY A 73 17.99 -16.58 3.43
C GLY A 73 18.29 -15.22 4.06
N LYS A 74 17.43 -14.23 3.79
CA LYS A 74 17.45 -12.90 4.42
C LYS A 74 16.20 -12.74 5.27
N LYS A 75 16.35 -12.12 6.45
CA LYS A 75 15.26 -11.95 7.41
C LYS A 75 14.53 -10.62 7.18
N GLY A 76 13.21 -10.69 7.27
CA GLY A 76 12.27 -9.60 7.05
C GLY A 76 11.34 -9.87 5.88
N GLN A 77 10.04 -9.74 6.10
CA GLN A 77 9.00 -10.09 5.12
C GLN A 77 9.13 -9.33 3.78
N HIS A 78 9.70 -8.13 3.78
CA HIS A 78 9.96 -7.34 2.57
C HIS A 78 10.91 -8.05 1.58
N HIS A 79 11.90 -8.80 2.07
CA HIS A 79 12.76 -9.62 1.21
C HIS A 79 11.98 -10.78 0.58
N ASN A 80 11.09 -11.41 1.35
CA ASN A 80 10.26 -12.51 0.90
C ASN A 80 9.24 -12.04 -0.15
N HIS A 81 8.58 -10.89 0.11
CA HIS A 81 7.67 -10.29 -0.86
C HIS A 81 8.40 -9.80 -2.12
N GLN A 82 9.64 -9.31 -2.01
CA GLN A 82 10.46 -8.99 -3.17
C GLN A 82 10.80 -10.23 -3.99
N MET A 83 11.08 -11.36 -3.36
CA MET A 83 11.27 -12.63 -4.08
C MET A 83 9.98 -13.04 -4.82
N ALA A 84 8.84 -13.03 -4.14
CA ALA A 84 7.54 -13.32 -4.74
C ALA A 84 7.24 -12.41 -5.94
N ASN A 85 7.54 -11.11 -5.81
CA ASN A 85 7.39 -10.10 -6.85
C ASN A 85 8.15 -10.43 -8.15
N ARG A 86 9.20 -11.24 -8.06
CA ARG A 86 10.09 -11.63 -9.19
C ARG A 86 9.92 -13.06 -9.67
N MET A 87 8.90 -13.80 -9.21
CA MET A 87 8.65 -15.20 -9.59
C MET A 87 7.98 -15.39 -10.95
N GLY A 88 7.75 -14.32 -11.74
CA GLY A 88 7.24 -14.41 -13.12
C GLY A 88 5.73 -14.66 -13.21
N PHE A 89 4.97 -14.28 -12.22
CA PHE A 89 3.51 -14.22 -12.26
C PHE A 89 3.03 -12.84 -12.72
N ASP A 90 1.79 -12.76 -13.21
CA ASP A 90 1.21 -11.48 -13.60
C ASP A 90 0.82 -10.65 -12.37
N TRP A 91 0.33 -11.33 -11.33
CA TRP A 91 -0.11 -10.75 -10.07
C TRP A 91 0.35 -11.58 -8.88
N VAL A 92 0.58 -10.91 -7.75
CA VAL A 92 0.87 -11.55 -6.48
C VAL A 92 -0.19 -11.15 -5.46
N TRP A 93 -0.83 -12.13 -4.86
CA TRP A 93 -1.69 -11.93 -3.70
C TRP A 93 -0.86 -12.19 -2.44
N ARG A 94 -0.41 -11.10 -1.78
CA ARG A 94 0.24 -11.25 -0.48
C ARG A 94 -0.80 -11.40 0.61
N VAL A 95 -0.57 -12.31 1.52
CA VAL A 95 -1.43 -12.58 2.67
C VAL A 95 -0.53 -12.68 3.91
N ASP A 96 -0.85 -11.92 4.95
CA ASP A 96 -0.15 -12.03 6.22
C ASP A 96 -0.52 -13.35 6.92
N ASP A 97 0.41 -13.93 7.68
CA ASP A 97 0.24 -15.23 8.35
C ASP A 97 -0.71 -15.21 9.57
N ASP A 98 -1.31 -14.03 9.86
CA ASP A 98 -2.40 -13.83 10.82
C ASP A 98 -3.64 -13.15 10.18
N ALA A 99 -3.73 -13.22 8.85
CA ALA A 99 -4.87 -12.74 8.09
C ALA A 99 -5.73 -13.91 7.60
N ILE A 100 -7.04 -13.81 7.79
CA ILE A 100 -8.02 -14.82 7.39
C ILE A 100 -8.96 -14.21 6.35
N PRO A 101 -8.66 -14.33 5.05
CA PRO A 101 -9.56 -13.86 4.00
C PRO A 101 -10.83 -14.70 3.94
N GLU A 102 -11.97 -14.03 3.76
CA GLU A 102 -13.23 -14.73 3.47
C GLU A 102 -13.17 -15.45 2.11
N PRO A 103 -14.01 -16.46 1.87
CA PRO A 103 -13.89 -17.34 0.70
C PRO A 103 -13.93 -16.64 -0.67
N ASN A 104 -14.51 -15.46 -0.76
CA ASN A 104 -14.66 -14.72 -2.01
C ASN A 104 -13.65 -13.59 -2.22
N VAL A 105 -12.68 -13.42 -1.31
CA VAL A 105 -11.73 -12.30 -1.36
C VAL A 105 -10.99 -12.24 -2.68
N LEU A 106 -10.30 -13.31 -3.06
CA LEU A 106 -9.51 -13.30 -4.30
C LEU A 106 -10.40 -13.12 -5.54
N ALA A 107 -11.60 -13.72 -5.55
CA ALA A 107 -12.56 -13.52 -6.63
C ALA A 107 -13.01 -12.06 -6.74
N ASN A 108 -13.28 -11.40 -5.61
CA ASN A 108 -13.71 -10.00 -5.58
C ASN A 108 -12.60 -9.04 -5.98
N LEU A 109 -11.37 -9.23 -5.47
CA LEU A 109 -10.20 -8.43 -5.89
C LEU A 109 -9.95 -8.57 -7.39
N SER A 110 -10.04 -9.80 -7.91
CA SER A 110 -9.71 -10.10 -9.32
C SER A 110 -10.62 -9.44 -10.34
N LYS A 111 -11.82 -9.02 -9.97
CA LYS A 111 -12.74 -8.29 -10.85
C LYS A 111 -12.20 -6.91 -11.27
N TRP A 112 -11.28 -6.37 -10.49
CA TRP A 112 -10.73 -5.03 -10.67
C TRP A 112 -9.35 -5.01 -11.31
N ILE A 113 -8.85 -6.16 -11.76
CA ILE A 113 -7.60 -6.25 -12.50
C ILE A 113 -7.75 -5.52 -13.84
N ALA A 114 -6.91 -4.50 -14.06
CA ALA A 114 -6.85 -3.72 -15.29
C ALA A 114 -5.41 -3.23 -15.54
N ASP A 115 -5.11 -2.74 -16.73
CA ASP A 115 -3.74 -2.39 -17.12
C ASP A 115 -3.18 -1.18 -16.35
N ASP A 116 -4.04 -0.27 -15.93
CA ASP A 116 -3.72 0.92 -15.14
C ASP A 116 -3.72 0.68 -13.62
N VAL A 117 -4.08 -0.53 -13.17
CA VAL A 117 -4.16 -0.87 -11.74
C VAL A 117 -2.87 -1.54 -11.27
N GLY A 118 -2.26 -0.99 -10.22
CA GLY A 118 -1.06 -1.52 -9.60
C GLY A 118 -1.30 -2.41 -8.40
N ALA A 119 -2.30 -2.06 -7.56
CA ALA A 119 -2.66 -2.87 -6.39
C ALA A 119 -4.15 -2.77 -6.05
N ILE A 120 -4.69 -3.82 -5.43
CA ILE A 120 -6.10 -3.96 -5.07
C ILE A 120 -6.17 -4.57 -3.68
N GLY A 121 -6.62 -3.80 -2.70
CA GLY A 121 -6.86 -4.27 -1.33
C GLY A 121 -8.32 -4.48 -1.02
N GLY A 122 -8.57 -5.18 0.06
CA GLY A 122 -9.90 -5.39 0.61
C GLY A 122 -10.09 -4.69 1.96
N SER A 123 -11.24 -4.91 2.54
CA SER A 123 -11.55 -4.49 3.89
C SER A 123 -10.82 -5.37 4.90
N VAL A 124 -9.94 -4.77 5.69
CA VAL A 124 -9.19 -5.47 6.74
C VAL A 124 -9.85 -5.21 8.10
N LEU A 125 -10.49 -6.21 8.66
CA LEU A 125 -11.16 -6.17 9.96
C LEU A 125 -10.20 -6.63 11.05
N THR A 126 -10.01 -5.80 12.08
CA THR A 126 -9.07 -6.10 13.16
C THR A 126 -9.71 -6.69 14.41
N LYS A 127 -11.04 -6.69 14.48
CA LYS A 127 -11.80 -7.27 15.59
C LYS A 127 -13.02 -8.00 15.05
N PRO A 128 -13.06 -9.34 15.09
CA PRO A 128 -14.14 -10.13 14.51
C PRO A 128 -15.54 -9.81 15.03
N PHE A 129 -15.62 -9.26 16.24
CA PHE A 129 -16.90 -8.96 16.91
C PHE A 129 -17.16 -7.46 17.07
N ASP A 130 -16.34 -6.61 16.46
CA ASP A 130 -16.58 -5.17 16.48
C ASP A 130 -17.52 -4.84 15.32
N PRO A 131 -18.79 -4.44 15.60
CA PRO A 131 -19.72 -4.05 14.55
C PRO A 131 -19.33 -2.68 13.96
N THR A 132 -18.33 -1.99 14.53
CA THR A 132 -17.81 -0.76 13.93
C THR A 132 -17.11 -1.11 12.64
N PRO A 133 -17.54 -0.52 11.55
CA PRO A 133 -17.03 -0.89 10.26
C PRO A 133 -15.54 -0.54 10.14
N ILE A 134 -14.86 -1.43 9.62
CA ILE A 134 -13.75 -1.45 8.70
C ILE A 134 -13.00 -0.14 8.62
N LYS A 135 -11.80 -0.17 9.11
CA LYS A 135 -10.82 0.84 8.77
C LYS A 135 -10.21 0.49 7.42
N ALA A 136 -10.69 1.14 6.40
CA ALA A 136 -10.02 1.15 5.12
C ALA A 136 -8.83 2.12 5.16
N THR A 137 -7.82 1.83 4.38
CA THR A 137 -6.69 2.72 4.21
C THR A 137 -7.10 3.97 3.46
N GLY A 138 -6.67 5.11 3.95
CA GLY A 138 -6.92 6.42 3.36
C GLY A 138 -5.65 7.11 2.93
N VAL A 139 -5.75 8.41 2.77
CA VAL A 139 -4.68 9.29 2.30
C VAL A 139 -3.53 9.33 3.31
N ILE A 140 -2.27 9.23 2.81
CA ILE A 140 -1.11 9.60 3.61
C ILE A 140 -1.06 11.12 3.65
N ASP A 141 -1.13 11.70 4.85
CA ASP A 141 -0.86 13.13 5.00
C ASP A 141 0.63 13.37 4.77
N ARG A 142 0.93 14.01 3.65
CA ARG A 142 2.26 14.14 3.09
C ARG A 142 3.02 15.34 3.61
N ILE A 143 2.37 16.22 4.32
CA ILE A 143 2.84 17.57 4.54
C ILE A 143 3.18 17.81 6.00
N ASP A 144 2.66 16.98 6.87
CA ASP A 144 3.03 17.05 8.26
C ASP A 144 4.43 16.46 8.48
N SER A 145 5.20 17.07 9.37
CA SER A 145 6.48 16.54 9.85
C SER A 145 6.33 15.14 10.48
N GLU A 146 5.09 14.76 10.79
CA GLU A 146 4.68 13.42 11.20
C GLU A 146 3.68 12.85 10.19
N PRO A 147 4.14 12.02 9.24
CA PRO A 147 3.25 11.44 8.24
C PRO A 147 2.21 10.53 8.92
N ASN A 148 0.98 10.98 8.91
CA ASN A 148 -0.14 10.25 9.45
C ASN A 148 -0.82 9.44 8.37
N ILE A 149 -0.97 8.14 8.61
CA ILE A 149 -1.79 7.28 7.79
C ILE A 149 -3.24 7.48 8.23
N GLN A 150 -4.06 8.01 7.34
CA GLN A 150 -5.48 8.14 7.60
C GLN A 150 -6.20 6.84 7.32
N TRP A 151 -7.13 6.49 8.20
CA TRP A 151 -7.98 5.32 8.09
C TRP A 151 -9.42 5.77 7.97
N SER A 152 -10.10 5.36 6.93
CA SER A 152 -11.49 5.72 6.71
C SER A 152 -12.35 4.49 6.42
N TYR A 153 -13.62 4.60 6.74
CA TYR A 153 -14.61 3.62 6.35
C TYR A 153 -15.11 3.93 4.94
N ILE A 154 -15.08 2.93 4.07
CA ILE A 154 -15.64 3.05 2.72
C ILE A 154 -16.73 2.00 2.51
N ARG A 155 -17.75 2.37 1.73
CA ARG A 155 -18.88 1.50 1.35
C ARG A 155 -18.84 1.06 -0.11
N HIS A 156 -18.06 1.74 -0.93
CA HIS A 156 -17.92 1.50 -2.35
C HIS A 156 -16.45 1.42 -2.70
N MET A 157 -16.12 0.79 -3.82
CA MET A 157 -14.76 0.78 -4.32
C MET A 157 -14.24 2.22 -4.47
N GLN A 158 -13.04 2.45 -3.99
CA GLN A 158 -12.36 3.75 -4.06
C GLN A 158 -10.91 3.59 -4.47
N GLU A 159 -10.39 4.61 -5.10
CA GLU A 159 -8.96 4.80 -5.28
C GLU A 159 -8.35 5.36 -4.00
N VAL A 160 -7.23 4.77 -3.57
CA VAL A 160 -6.51 5.14 -2.35
C VAL A 160 -5.02 5.26 -2.64
N GLU A 161 -4.26 5.85 -1.74
CA GLU A 161 -2.82 6.02 -1.96
C GLU A 161 -1.98 4.85 -1.46
N HIS A 162 -2.48 4.08 -0.52
CA HIS A 162 -1.79 2.90 0.00
C HIS A 162 -2.77 1.83 0.51
N LEU A 163 -2.26 0.63 0.69
CA LEU A 163 -2.98 -0.52 1.22
C LEU A 163 -2.30 -1.08 2.47
N HIS A 164 -3.00 -1.95 3.17
CA HIS A 164 -2.56 -2.51 4.44
C HIS A 164 -2.77 -4.03 4.48
N CYS A 165 -1.85 -4.73 5.15
CA CYS A 165 -1.92 -6.14 5.49
C CYS A 165 -1.94 -7.06 4.25
N THR A 166 -3.09 -7.24 3.63
CA THR A 166 -3.33 -8.23 2.55
C THR A 166 -3.87 -7.53 1.32
N PHE A 167 -3.23 -7.75 0.18
CA PHE A 167 -3.63 -7.17 -1.10
C PHE A 167 -3.09 -7.94 -2.31
N LEU A 168 -3.77 -7.78 -3.43
CA LEU A 168 -3.35 -8.27 -4.75
C LEU A 168 -2.59 -7.15 -5.46
N TYR A 169 -1.39 -7.41 -6.00
CA TYR A 169 -0.61 -6.40 -6.72
C TYR A 169 -0.03 -6.93 -8.02
N ARG A 170 0.18 -6.02 -8.97
CA ARG A 170 0.83 -6.32 -10.26
C ARG A 170 2.30 -6.61 -10.03
N ALA A 171 2.74 -7.79 -10.43
CA ALA A 171 4.11 -8.25 -10.20
C ALA A 171 5.11 -7.52 -11.12
N GLY A 172 6.30 -7.29 -10.61
CA GLY A 172 7.46 -6.84 -11.37
C GLY A 172 7.48 -5.38 -11.82
N VAL A 173 6.44 -4.59 -11.52
CA VAL A 173 6.37 -3.17 -11.95
C VAL A 173 6.96 -2.19 -10.94
N TYR A 174 7.04 -2.58 -9.69
CA TYR A 174 7.68 -1.81 -8.62
C TYR A 174 8.36 -2.76 -7.62
N ASP A 175 9.43 -2.33 -6.96
CA ASP A 175 10.20 -3.16 -6.04
C ASP A 175 9.91 -2.81 -4.58
N TYR A 176 9.90 -3.84 -3.73
CA TYR A 176 9.90 -3.63 -2.29
C TYR A 176 11.21 -2.98 -1.84
N ASN A 177 11.13 -2.07 -0.86
CA ASN A 177 12.32 -1.45 -0.29
C ASN A 177 13.10 -2.44 0.58
N THR A 178 14.12 -3.07 0.00
CA THR A 178 14.98 -4.06 0.69
C THR A 178 16.01 -3.44 1.64
N GLY A 179 16.03 -2.12 1.80
CA GLY A 179 16.85 -1.40 2.78
C GLY A 179 16.20 -1.29 4.16
N LEU A 180 14.94 -1.73 4.31
CA LEU A 180 14.28 -1.81 5.61
C LEU A 180 14.97 -2.81 6.54
N SER A 181 14.78 -2.62 7.84
CA SER A 181 15.24 -3.56 8.86
C SER A 181 14.47 -4.89 8.77
N ARG A 182 14.88 -5.89 9.56
CA ARG A 182 14.16 -7.18 9.66
C ARG A 182 12.72 -7.05 10.17
N VAL A 183 12.36 -5.93 10.78
CA VAL A 183 10.99 -5.62 11.22
C VAL A 183 10.10 -5.31 10.02
N ALA A 184 10.66 -4.73 8.98
CA ALA A 184 9.93 -4.30 7.78
C ALA A 184 8.75 -3.37 8.10
N HIS A 185 8.93 -2.46 9.06
CA HIS A 185 7.88 -1.50 9.42
C HIS A 185 7.56 -0.59 8.24
N ARG A 186 6.29 -0.34 7.95
CA ARG A 186 5.82 0.47 6.81
C ARG A 186 6.05 -0.13 5.41
N GLU A 187 6.47 -1.40 5.29
CA GLU A 187 6.85 -1.95 4.00
C GLU A 187 5.69 -2.01 2.99
N GLU A 188 4.48 -2.37 3.43
CA GLU A 188 3.28 -2.38 2.58
C GLU A 188 2.88 -0.97 2.12
N THR A 189 3.04 0.02 2.99
CA THR A 189 2.76 1.41 2.67
C THR A 189 3.77 1.94 1.65
N LEU A 190 5.07 1.71 1.87
CA LEU A 190 6.12 2.10 0.93
C LEU A 190 5.92 1.48 -0.45
N PHE A 191 5.54 0.20 -0.49
CA PHE A 191 5.34 -0.52 -1.74
C PHE A 191 4.11 0.00 -2.50
N THR A 192 2.95 0.02 -1.86
CA THR A 192 1.69 0.38 -2.54
C THR A 192 1.62 1.87 -2.87
N TYR A 193 2.15 2.73 -2.00
CA TYR A 193 2.28 4.14 -2.29
C TYR A 193 3.31 4.41 -3.40
N GLY A 194 4.37 3.61 -3.50
CA GLY A 194 5.31 3.66 -4.61
C GLY A 194 4.65 3.32 -5.95
N LEU A 195 3.76 2.33 -6.00
CA LEU A 195 2.93 2.04 -7.18
C LEU A 195 2.06 3.25 -7.56
N TYR A 196 1.39 3.86 -6.57
CA TYR A 196 0.59 5.06 -6.78
C TYR A 196 1.43 6.21 -7.36
N GLN A 197 2.65 6.42 -6.87
CA GLN A 197 3.57 7.45 -7.39
C GLN A 197 4.08 7.16 -8.80
N GLN A 198 4.08 5.90 -9.23
CA GLN A 198 4.39 5.50 -10.61
C GLN A 198 3.19 5.69 -11.56
N GLY A 199 2.08 6.25 -11.08
CA GLY A 199 0.88 6.50 -11.87
C GLY A 199 -0.08 5.32 -11.97
N TYR A 200 0.16 4.23 -11.23
CA TYR A 200 -0.80 3.15 -11.12
C TYR A 200 -1.91 3.49 -10.13
N ARG A 201 -3.12 3.09 -10.45
CA ARG A 201 -4.23 3.15 -9.52
C ARG A 201 -4.07 2.10 -8.43
N VAL A 202 -4.32 2.50 -7.20
CA VAL A 202 -4.38 1.63 -6.03
C VAL A 202 -5.82 1.61 -5.54
N LEU A 203 -6.46 0.46 -5.55
CA LEU A 203 -7.91 0.33 -5.31
C LEU A 203 -8.20 -0.35 -3.98
N LEU A 204 -9.25 0.12 -3.31
CA LEU A 204 -9.81 -0.53 -2.13
C LEU A 204 -11.23 -1.03 -2.43
N VAL A 205 -11.45 -2.34 -2.26
CA VAL A 205 -12.69 -3.06 -2.59
C VAL A 205 -13.37 -3.55 -1.30
N PRO A 206 -14.46 -2.92 -0.84
CA PRO A 206 -15.06 -3.22 0.47
C PRO A 206 -15.54 -4.66 0.65
N ASP A 207 -15.98 -5.30 -0.41
CA ASP A 207 -16.55 -6.66 -0.37
C ASP A 207 -15.48 -7.76 -0.35
N ALA A 208 -14.21 -7.41 -0.41
CA ALA A 208 -13.10 -8.34 -0.20
C ALA A 208 -12.66 -8.29 1.27
N VAL A 209 -13.40 -8.99 2.13
CA VAL A 209 -13.22 -8.92 3.58
C VAL A 209 -12.13 -9.89 4.07
N THR A 210 -11.18 -9.38 4.83
CA THR A 210 -10.14 -10.17 5.49
C THR A 210 -10.10 -9.85 6.98
N TRP A 211 -10.12 -10.89 7.82
CA TRP A 211 -10.00 -10.79 9.27
C TRP A 211 -8.53 -10.82 9.67
N HIS A 212 -8.01 -9.70 10.17
CA HIS A 212 -6.63 -9.61 10.66
C HIS A 212 -6.61 -9.81 12.17
N LEU A 213 -6.13 -10.97 12.62
CA LEU A 213 -6.18 -11.36 14.03
C LEU A 213 -5.25 -10.53 14.91
N LYS A 214 -4.25 -9.85 14.32
CA LYS A 214 -3.23 -9.08 15.06
C LYS A 214 -2.61 -9.93 16.17
N ASN A 215 -2.20 -11.16 15.81
CA ASN A 215 -1.59 -12.06 16.78
C ASN A 215 -0.40 -11.37 17.48
N PRO A 216 -0.42 -11.22 18.82
CA PRO A 216 0.66 -10.57 19.56
C PRO A 216 1.95 -11.39 19.57
N GLN A 217 1.86 -12.69 19.29
CA GLN A 217 3.02 -13.58 19.20
C GLN A 217 3.48 -13.74 17.75
N GLY A 218 4.78 -13.77 17.55
CA GLY A 218 5.37 -13.94 16.23
C GLY A 218 5.28 -12.68 15.36
N GLY A 219 5.76 -12.81 14.10
CA GLY A 219 5.85 -11.71 13.16
C GLY A 219 6.68 -10.54 13.69
N ILE A 220 6.41 -9.35 13.18
CA ILE A 220 7.11 -8.13 13.61
C ILE A 220 6.80 -7.76 15.07
N ARG A 221 5.65 -8.18 15.60
CA ARG A 221 5.23 -7.83 16.97
C ARG A 221 6.03 -8.54 18.04
N SER A 222 6.77 -9.59 17.70
CA SER A 222 7.71 -10.25 18.62
C SER A 222 9.06 -9.53 18.72
N GLU A 223 9.35 -8.57 17.85
CA GLU A 223 10.58 -7.81 17.91
C GLU A 223 10.45 -6.68 18.93
N THR A 224 11.39 -6.64 19.87
CA THR A 224 11.42 -5.65 20.98
C THR A 224 12.44 -4.53 20.75
N ASN A 225 13.30 -4.65 19.74
CA ASN A 225 14.32 -3.65 19.45
C ASN A 225 13.72 -2.43 18.76
N GLN A 226 13.38 -1.42 19.54
CA GLN A 226 12.74 -0.18 19.09
C GLN A 226 13.56 0.55 18.01
N ARG A 227 14.91 0.42 18.03
CA ARG A 227 15.79 1.07 17.04
C ARG A 227 15.52 0.61 15.61
N LEU A 228 15.07 -0.64 15.42
CA LEU A 228 14.74 -1.17 14.10
C LEU A 228 13.48 -0.48 13.54
N TYR A 229 12.48 -0.25 14.39
CA TYR A 229 11.28 0.52 14.01
C TYR A 229 11.61 1.97 13.68
N GLU A 230 12.47 2.60 14.46
CA GLU A 230 12.92 3.98 14.23
C GLU A 230 13.71 4.11 12.92
N GLN A 231 14.55 3.11 12.62
CA GLN A 231 15.27 3.03 11.34
C GLN A 231 14.30 2.98 10.16
N ASP A 232 13.31 2.09 10.20
CA ASP A 232 12.34 1.91 9.13
C ASP A 232 11.44 3.16 8.99
N GLU A 233 11.03 3.76 10.11
CA GLU A 233 10.27 5.00 10.11
C GLU A 233 11.07 6.16 9.51
N GLN A 234 12.39 6.22 9.74
CA GLN A 234 13.25 7.23 9.10
C GLN A 234 13.34 7.01 7.58
N ILE A 235 13.42 5.76 7.13
CA ILE A 235 13.39 5.42 5.70
C ILE A 235 12.06 5.88 5.09
N PHE A 236 10.94 5.61 5.78
CA PHE A 236 9.62 6.04 5.33
C PHE A 236 9.50 7.57 5.23
N ARG A 237 9.97 8.30 6.24
CA ARG A 237 9.99 9.77 6.23
C ARG A 237 10.85 10.32 5.11
N ASN A 238 12.02 9.74 4.89
CA ASN A 238 12.90 10.13 3.78
C ASN A 238 12.24 9.89 2.42
N PHE A 239 11.57 8.75 2.25
CA PHE A 239 10.82 8.44 1.04
C PHE A 239 9.73 9.48 0.76
N LEU A 240 8.97 9.89 1.77
CA LEU A 240 7.95 10.92 1.62
C LEU A 240 8.54 12.31 1.34
N ASN A 241 9.71 12.64 1.93
CA ASN A 241 10.38 13.92 1.73
C ASN A 241 11.06 14.03 0.35
N HIS A 242 11.34 12.91 -0.31
CA HIS A 242 12.00 12.88 -1.63
C HIS A 242 11.01 12.73 -2.79
N ARG A 243 9.78 13.14 -2.59
CA ARG A 243 8.80 13.18 -3.68
C ARG A 243 9.26 14.14 -4.77
N ASP A 244 9.09 13.70 -6.02
CA ASP A 244 9.55 14.45 -7.17
C ASP A 244 8.60 15.57 -7.60
N ASP A 245 7.41 15.64 -7.02
CA ASP A 245 6.42 16.66 -7.33
C ASP A 245 6.56 17.89 -6.41
N THR A 246 6.48 19.06 -7.01
CA THR A 246 6.34 20.34 -6.32
C THR A 246 4.89 20.77 -6.37
N ILE A 247 4.24 20.84 -5.20
CA ILE A 247 2.86 21.31 -5.10
C ILE A 247 2.86 22.82 -4.92
N VAL A 248 2.25 23.53 -5.87
CA VAL A 248 2.07 24.97 -5.81
C VAL A 248 0.62 25.30 -5.60
N VAL A 249 0.34 26.01 -4.52
CA VAL A 249 -1.01 26.49 -4.20
C VAL A 249 -1.03 28.00 -4.33
N LEU A 250 -1.82 28.50 -5.27
CA LEU A 250 -2.03 29.94 -5.43
C LEU A 250 -3.48 30.28 -5.03
N ASN A 251 -3.63 30.80 -3.83
CA ASN A 251 -4.88 31.32 -3.30
C ASN A 251 -4.94 32.85 -3.25
N CYS A 252 -4.07 33.52 -3.98
CA CYS A 252 -3.76 34.93 -3.88
C CYS A 252 -3.97 35.69 -5.17
N GLY A 253 -3.59 36.96 -5.19
CA GLY A 253 -3.80 37.90 -6.31
C GLY A 253 -3.01 37.56 -7.58
N MET A 254 -3.37 38.17 -8.71
CA MET A 254 -2.70 38.01 -10.01
C MET A 254 -1.21 38.39 -9.94
N GLY A 255 -0.83 39.29 -9.05
CA GLY A 255 0.56 39.66 -8.84
C GLY A 255 1.41 38.47 -8.41
N ASP A 256 0.92 37.65 -7.52
CA ASP A 256 1.64 36.44 -7.03
C ASP A 256 1.76 35.39 -8.13
N HIS A 257 0.74 35.27 -8.99
CA HIS A 257 0.80 34.39 -10.16
C HIS A 257 1.91 34.86 -11.14
N VAL A 258 2.04 36.15 -11.36
CA VAL A 258 3.08 36.71 -12.22
C VAL A 258 4.46 36.47 -11.61
N VAL A 259 4.65 36.75 -10.31
CA VAL A 259 5.90 36.46 -9.62
C VAL A 259 6.28 34.99 -9.73
N PHE A 260 5.31 34.09 -9.47
CA PHE A 260 5.59 32.69 -9.55
C PHE A 260 5.92 32.19 -10.96
N SER A 261 5.32 32.77 -12.01
CA SER A 261 5.64 32.41 -13.40
C SER A 261 7.11 32.62 -13.77
N HIS A 262 7.79 33.53 -13.09
CA HIS A 262 9.24 33.75 -13.28
C HIS A 262 10.11 32.71 -12.56
N VAL A 263 9.59 32.08 -11.50
CA VAL A 263 10.31 31.08 -10.73
C VAL A 263 10.06 29.66 -11.29
N LEU A 264 8.92 29.46 -11.94
CA LEU A 264 8.51 28.15 -12.47
C LEU A 264 9.57 27.48 -13.39
N PRO A 265 10.24 28.17 -14.30
CA PRO A 265 11.28 27.58 -15.15
C PRO A 265 12.52 27.06 -14.40
N GLU A 266 12.74 27.52 -13.18
CA GLU A 266 13.85 27.06 -12.33
C GLU A 266 13.54 25.79 -11.55
N ILE A 267 12.26 25.41 -11.46
CA ILE A 267 11.81 24.22 -10.78
C ILE A 267 12.04 23.01 -11.69
N LYS A 268 12.98 22.16 -11.31
CA LYS A 268 13.38 20.97 -12.09
C LYS A 268 12.52 19.74 -11.85
N LYS A 269 11.45 19.86 -11.07
CA LYS A 269 10.56 18.75 -10.68
C LYS A 269 9.18 18.96 -11.28
N PRO A 270 8.39 17.88 -11.45
CA PRO A 270 6.99 18.01 -11.84
C PRO A 270 6.25 18.96 -10.91
N VAL A 271 5.44 19.83 -11.46
CA VAL A 271 4.68 20.83 -10.71
C VAL A 271 3.20 20.46 -10.73
N VAL A 272 2.64 20.26 -9.56
CA VAL A 272 1.19 20.11 -9.36
C VAL A 272 0.65 21.50 -8.96
N PHE A 273 -0.18 22.08 -9.81
CA PHE A 273 -0.74 23.40 -9.60
C PHE A 273 -2.16 23.31 -9.03
N THR A 274 -2.39 24.05 -7.96
CA THR A 274 -3.69 24.12 -7.30
C THR A 274 -4.16 25.56 -7.24
N CYS A 275 -5.35 25.85 -7.76
CA CYS A 275 -5.95 27.15 -7.65
C CYS A 275 -7.40 27.07 -7.14
N TYR A 276 -7.87 28.16 -6.55
CA TYR A 276 -9.23 28.32 -6.05
C TYR A 276 -9.98 29.35 -6.90
N PRO A 277 -10.73 28.91 -7.91
CA PRO A 277 -11.47 29.84 -8.76
C PRO A 277 -12.56 30.63 -8.01
N GLU A 278 -13.01 30.12 -6.87
CA GLU A 278 -14.11 30.72 -6.09
C GLU A 278 -13.67 31.87 -5.17
N ILE A 279 -12.36 32.05 -4.93
CA ILE A 279 -11.84 33.07 -4.00
C ILE A 279 -11.64 34.40 -4.68
N VAL A 280 -11.44 34.43 -6.00
CA VAL A 280 -11.19 35.64 -6.75
C VAL A 280 -12.20 35.76 -7.88
N PRO A 281 -13.25 36.60 -7.74
CA PRO A 281 -14.22 36.82 -8.79
C PRO A 281 -13.56 37.25 -10.10
N GLY A 282 -13.95 36.63 -11.20
CA GLY A 282 -13.50 36.99 -12.55
C GLY A 282 -12.23 36.29 -13.04
N ARG A 283 -11.76 35.22 -12.36
CA ARG A 283 -10.62 34.41 -12.83
C ARG A 283 -11.04 33.06 -13.29
N SER A 284 -10.55 32.66 -14.44
CA SER A 284 -10.74 31.32 -15.00
C SER A 284 -9.44 30.52 -14.93
N ILE A 285 -9.56 29.21 -14.87
CA ILE A 285 -8.46 28.26 -15.02
C ILE A 285 -7.72 28.50 -16.33
N ALA A 286 -8.46 28.88 -17.40
CA ALA A 286 -7.88 29.16 -18.70
C ALA A 286 -6.89 30.36 -18.66
N GLU A 287 -7.16 31.38 -17.83
CA GLU A 287 -6.23 32.51 -17.64
C GLU A 287 -4.96 32.10 -16.89
N ALA A 288 -5.11 31.27 -15.86
CA ALA A 288 -3.95 30.71 -15.15
C ALA A 288 -3.13 29.78 -16.06
N GLN A 289 -3.78 28.93 -16.85
CA GLN A 289 -3.12 28.07 -17.84
C GLN A 289 -2.39 28.87 -18.92
N ALA A 290 -2.98 29.99 -19.39
CA ALA A 290 -2.35 30.86 -20.35
C ALA A 290 -1.09 31.55 -19.79
N LEU A 291 -1.09 31.85 -18.49
CA LEU A 291 0.04 32.50 -17.83
C LEU A 291 1.21 31.52 -17.58
N PHE A 292 0.91 30.29 -17.20
CA PHE A 292 1.92 29.32 -16.77
C PHE A 292 2.37 28.34 -17.87
N GLY A 293 1.75 28.35 -19.03
CA GLY A 293 2.11 27.45 -20.13
C GLY A 293 1.87 25.99 -19.80
N SER A 294 2.90 25.15 -19.93
CA SER A 294 2.80 23.73 -19.60
C SER A 294 3.02 23.49 -18.11
N ILE A 295 1.98 23.10 -17.41
CA ILE A 295 2.05 22.55 -16.05
C ILE A 295 1.68 21.08 -16.13
N ASP A 296 2.44 20.21 -15.47
CA ASP A 296 2.29 18.76 -15.57
C ASP A 296 0.94 18.27 -15.04
N GLN A 297 0.42 18.91 -14.00
CA GLN A 297 -0.87 18.57 -13.45
C GLN A 297 -1.61 19.78 -12.86
N TRP A 298 -2.88 19.95 -13.27
CA TRP A 298 -3.78 20.94 -12.73
C TRP A 298 -4.82 20.29 -11.82
N ASN A 299 -4.84 20.68 -10.55
CA ASN A 299 -5.85 20.26 -9.60
C ASN A 299 -6.69 21.46 -9.16
N ILE A 300 -8.02 21.29 -9.25
CA ILE A 300 -8.99 22.31 -8.86
C ILE A 300 -9.73 21.78 -7.66
N TYR A 301 -9.65 22.52 -6.56
CA TYR A 301 -10.33 22.15 -5.33
C TYR A 301 -11.46 23.15 -5.03
N SER A 302 -12.54 22.66 -4.43
CA SER A 302 -13.54 23.53 -3.84
C SER A 302 -12.97 24.29 -2.65
N LYS A 303 -13.55 25.45 -2.33
CA LYS A 303 -13.14 26.26 -1.16
C LYS A 303 -13.11 25.45 0.14
N MET A 304 -13.97 24.45 0.27
CA MET A 304 -14.08 23.61 1.47
C MET A 304 -13.00 22.53 1.52
N ASP A 305 -12.62 21.96 0.40
CA ASP A 305 -11.53 21.01 0.31
C ASP A 305 -10.19 21.73 0.53
N ALA A 306 -10.05 22.92 0.01
CA ALA A 306 -8.94 23.81 0.23
C ALA A 306 -8.63 24.08 1.70
N TRP A 307 -9.66 24.35 2.49
CA TRP A 307 -9.48 24.58 3.94
C TRP A 307 -8.93 23.36 4.69
N LYS A 308 -9.30 22.16 4.28
CA LYS A 308 -8.76 20.92 4.86
C LYS A 308 -7.27 20.71 4.56
N TRP A 309 -6.81 21.26 3.44
CA TRP A 309 -5.43 21.15 2.99
C TRP A 309 -4.54 22.34 3.41
N GLN A 310 -5.13 23.43 3.88
CA GLN A 310 -4.41 24.67 4.15
C GLN A 310 -3.28 24.51 5.17
N GLY A 311 -3.49 23.77 6.26
CA GLY A 311 -2.45 23.49 7.26
C GLY A 311 -1.29 22.68 6.68
N SER A 312 -1.61 21.71 5.85
CA SER A 312 -0.64 20.85 5.17
C SER A 312 0.13 21.60 4.07
N LEU A 313 -0.51 22.49 3.36
CA LEU A 313 0.09 23.29 2.28
C LEU A 313 0.96 24.43 2.81
N GLU A 314 0.61 25.04 3.92
CA GLU A 314 1.45 26.03 4.60
C GLU A 314 2.79 25.44 5.06
N SER A 315 2.81 24.18 5.50
CA SER A 315 4.06 23.53 5.88
C SER A 315 4.94 23.16 4.68
N ALA A 316 4.35 22.82 3.54
CA ALA A 316 5.08 22.64 2.28
C ALA A 316 5.64 23.96 1.74
N PHE A 317 4.87 25.04 1.85
CA PHE A 317 5.29 26.39 1.47
C PHE A 317 6.49 26.88 2.30
N ARG A 318 6.49 26.66 3.60
CA ARG A 318 7.62 26.98 4.48
C ARG A 318 8.92 26.24 4.14
N ARG A 319 8.83 25.04 3.56
CA ARG A 319 10.00 24.28 3.11
C ARG A 319 10.58 24.76 1.78
N LEU A 320 9.80 25.44 0.96
CA LEU A 320 10.25 26.00 -0.32
C LEU A 320 10.91 27.37 -0.17
N TYR A 321 10.66 28.09 0.92
CA TYR A 321 11.13 29.46 1.15
C TYR A 321 12.12 29.59 2.33
N LEU A 322 12.52 28.53 2.97
CA LEU A 322 13.58 28.46 3.99
C LEU A 322 14.66 27.45 3.58
#